data_0c5d4d1d769a35e43ec24916dee22dd7
#
_entry.id   0c5d4d1d769a35e43ec24916dee22dd7
#
_cell.length_a   1.000
_cell.length_b   1.000
_cell.length_c   1.000
_cell.angle_alpha   90.00
_cell.angle_beta   90.00
_cell.angle_gamma   90.00
#
_symmetry.space_group_name_H-M   'P 1'
#
loop_
_entity.id
_entity.type
_entity.pdbx_description
1 polymer ?
#
loop_
_entity_poly.entity_id
_entity_poly.type
_entity_poly.pdbx_seq_one_letter_code
_entity_poly.pdbx_strand_id
1 'polypeptide(L)'
;NGQLFLQAALVLSLFWALLATAAALFQLIDLSFVQDLIECSWFSIPLSVLVFSHGVSLAVRNHNVADYLSERVGLLCSWLYPMAAVLAVGFVLSWLAQGLATLLATGHAANLLLWFSTLSLLLLNMATQGGLPTVRSAFWLRWVALLGTLALVPMTLVAAYALGLRIEQYGLTPARIWAAFVNLVLV
;
A
#
# COMPACT_ATOMS: atom_id res chain seq x y z
N ASN A 1 17.23 -22.92 -7.49
CA ASN A 1 16.88 -21.89 -8.50
C ASN A 1 15.39 -21.55 -8.53
N GLY A 2 14.45 -22.50 -8.29
CA GLY A 2 13.01 -22.22 -8.29
C GLY A 2 12.55 -21.30 -7.15
N GLN A 3 13.13 -21.40 -5.97
CA GLN A 3 12.79 -20.57 -4.81
C GLN A 3 13.17 -19.10 -5.01
N LEU A 4 14.30 -18.82 -5.66
CA LEU A 4 14.73 -17.45 -5.98
C LEU A 4 13.74 -16.76 -6.92
N PHE A 5 13.28 -17.51 -7.93
CA PHE A 5 12.30 -17.01 -8.89
C PHE A 5 10.94 -16.74 -8.22
N LEU A 6 10.49 -17.65 -7.35
CA LEU A 6 9.24 -17.50 -6.62
C LEU A 6 9.25 -16.26 -5.71
N GLN A 7 10.37 -16.02 -5.03
CA GLN A 7 10.54 -14.84 -4.18
C GLN A 7 10.53 -13.55 -4.99
N ALA A 8 11.27 -13.49 -6.08
CA ALA A 8 11.29 -12.33 -6.96
C ALA A 8 9.90 -12.05 -7.58
N ALA A 9 9.17 -13.11 -7.96
CA ALA A 9 7.81 -13.00 -8.47
C ALA A 9 6.83 -12.49 -7.41
N LEU A 10 6.98 -12.92 -6.15
CA LEU A 10 6.15 -12.44 -5.04
C LEU A 10 6.39 -10.96 -4.77
N VAL A 11 7.64 -10.50 -4.80
CA VAL A 11 7.98 -9.08 -4.69
C VAL A 11 7.33 -8.27 -5.79
N LEU A 12 7.49 -8.73 -7.03
CA LEU A 12 6.93 -8.06 -8.18
C LEU A 12 5.41 -8.00 -8.11
N SER A 13 4.74 -9.07 -7.69
CA SER A 13 3.27 -9.10 -7.53
C SER A 13 2.79 -8.14 -6.44
N LEU A 14 3.49 -8.08 -5.30
CA LEU A 14 3.13 -7.17 -4.21
C LEU A 14 3.34 -5.70 -4.61
N PHE A 15 4.43 -5.42 -5.34
CA PHE A 15 4.70 -4.10 -5.89
C PHE A 15 3.59 -3.65 -6.86
N TRP A 16 3.19 -4.51 -7.80
CA TRP A 16 2.12 -4.20 -8.75
C TRP A 16 0.75 -4.09 -8.07
N ALA A 17 0.47 -4.92 -7.06
CA ALA A 17 -0.76 -4.80 -6.26
C ALA A 17 -0.84 -3.45 -5.54
N LEU A 18 0.26 -2.99 -4.95
CA LEU A 18 0.34 -1.68 -4.31
C LEU A 18 0.09 -0.55 -5.32
N LEU A 19 0.75 -0.61 -6.47
CA LEU A 19 0.66 0.42 -7.50
C LEU A 19 -0.74 0.45 -8.13
N ALA A 20 -1.33 -0.71 -8.41
CA ALA A 20 -2.71 -0.81 -8.92
C ALA A 20 -3.74 -0.28 -7.91
N THR A 21 -3.56 -0.59 -6.61
CA THR A 21 -4.44 -0.06 -5.57
C THR A 21 -4.31 1.46 -5.44
N ALA A 22 -3.08 1.98 -5.55
CA ALA A 22 -2.87 3.43 -5.57
C ALA A 22 -3.52 4.07 -6.79
N ALA A 23 -3.37 3.51 -7.99
CA ALA A 23 -4.02 4.00 -9.20
C ALA A 23 -5.54 4.06 -9.04
N ALA A 24 -6.15 3.00 -8.49
CA ALA A 24 -7.58 2.97 -8.19
C ALA A 24 -8.00 4.04 -7.17
N LEU A 25 -7.16 4.33 -6.15
CA LEU A 25 -7.42 5.42 -5.20
C LEU A 25 -7.39 6.79 -5.87
N PHE A 26 -6.38 7.05 -6.72
CA PHE A 26 -6.28 8.33 -7.42
C PHE A 26 -7.42 8.53 -8.43
N GLN A 27 -7.93 7.44 -9.03
CA GLN A 27 -9.14 7.50 -9.87
C GLN A 27 -10.40 7.93 -9.12
N LEU A 28 -10.51 7.63 -7.82
CA LEU A 28 -11.66 8.10 -7.02
C LEU A 28 -11.76 9.62 -6.92
N ILE A 29 -10.67 10.32 -7.19
CA ILE A 29 -10.57 11.78 -7.18
C ILE A 29 -10.30 12.34 -8.58
N ASP A 30 -10.71 11.61 -9.62
CA ASP A 30 -10.56 11.97 -11.05
C ASP A 30 -9.11 12.27 -11.49
N LEU A 31 -8.12 11.66 -10.82
CA LEU A 31 -6.71 11.75 -11.18
C LEU A 31 -6.25 10.46 -11.85
N SER A 32 -6.08 10.47 -13.17
CA SER A 32 -5.63 9.31 -13.96
C SER A 32 -4.10 9.18 -14.04
N PHE A 33 -3.34 10.15 -13.53
CA PHE A 33 -1.88 10.22 -13.69
C PHE A 33 -1.15 8.91 -13.34
N VAL A 34 -1.54 8.26 -12.23
CA VAL A 34 -0.89 7.01 -11.79
C VAL A 34 -1.24 5.87 -12.74
N GLN A 35 -2.46 5.84 -13.25
CA GLN A 35 -2.88 4.84 -14.23
C GLN A 35 -2.17 5.03 -15.56
N ASP A 36 -2.11 6.25 -16.07
CA ASP A 36 -1.41 6.59 -17.32
C ASP A 36 0.07 6.18 -17.22
N LEU A 37 0.68 6.35 -16.04
CA LEU A 37 2.05 5.94 -15.77
C LEU A 37 2.24 4.42 -15.81
N ILE A 38 1.28 3.67 -15.27
CA ILE A 38 1.28 2.19 -15.27
C ILE A 38 1.07 1.65 -16.68
N GLU A 39 0.20 2.25 -17.46
CA GLU A 39 -0.11 1.85 -18.84
C GLU A 39 1.02 2.19 -19.80
N CYS A 40 1.86 3.15 -19.43
CA CYS A 40 3.02 3.52 -20.23
C CYS A 40 4.07 2.40 -20.22
N SER A 41 4.19 1.65 -21.33
CA SER A 41 5.12 0.52 -21.46
C SER A 41 6.58 0.96 -21.24
N TRP A 42 6.90 2.19 -21.54
CA TRP A 42 8.24 2.75 -21.33
C TRP A 42 8.60 2.93 -19.86
N PHE A 43 7.61 3.03 -18.99
CA PHE A 43 7.79 3.09 -17.53
C PHE A 43 7.63 1.72 -16.88
N SER A 44 6.59 0.97 -17.25
CA SER A 44 6.22 -0.30 -16.59
C SER A 44 7.25 -1.41 -16.83
N ILE A 45 7.85 -1.49 -18.03
CA ILE A 45 8.84 -2.54 -18.35
C ILE A 45 10.15 -2.33 -17.58
N PRO A 46 10.83 -1.16 -17.65
CA PRO A 46 12.05 -0.94 -16.88
C PRO A 46 11.84 -1.07 -15.37
N LEU A 47 10.71 -0.59 -14.87
CA LEU A 47 10.36 -0.66 -13.46
C LEU A 47 10.18 -2.12 -13.01
N SER A 48 9.47 -2.94 -13.80
CA SER A 48 9.31 -4.36 -13.52
C SER A 48 10.65 -5.11 -13.49
N VAL A 49 11.52 -4.81 -14.45
CA VAL A 49 12.88 -5.41 -14.53
C VAL A 49 13.71 -4.98 -13.31
N LEU A 50 13.63 -3.72 -12.91
CA LEU A 50 14.38 -3.19 -11.76
C LEU A 50 13.90 -3.84 -10.46
N VAL A 51 12.59 -3.91 -10.23
CA VAL A 51 11.97 -4.55 -9.04
C VAL A 51 12.29 -6.04 -9.01
N PHE A 52 12.18 -6.72 -10.14
CA PHE A 52 12.52 -8.15 -10.25
C PHE A 52 14.00 -8.40 -9.99
N SER A 53 14.89 -7.63 -10.60
CA SER A 53 16.34 -7.72 -10.41
C SER A 53 16.73 -7.47 -8.94
N HIS A 54 16.08 -6.47 -8.31
CA HIS A 54 16.28 -6.21 -6.89
C HIS A 54 15.80 -7.38 -6.02
N GLY A 55 14.64 -7.96 -6.33
CA GLY A 55 14.12 -9.17 -5.68
C GLY A 55 15.08 -10.36 -5.79
N VAL A 56 15.64 -10.60 -6.96
CA VAL A 56 16.65 -11.65 -7.17
C VAL A 56 17.94 -11.35 -6.39
N SER A 57 18.44 -10.11 -6.42
CA SER A 57 19.64 -9.69 -5.69
C SER A 57 19.51 -9.92 -4.19
N LEU A 58 18.33 -9.63 -3.64
CA LEU A 58 18.02 -9.91 -2.24
C LEU A 58 17.98 -11.42 -1.96
N ALA A 59 17.45 -12.21 -2.87
CA ALA A 59 17.32 -13.66 -2.73
C ALA A 59 18.67 -14.42 -2.74
N VAL A 60 19.68 -13.93 -3.43
CA VAL A 60 21.00 -14.59 -3.58
C VAL A 60 21.88 -14.48 -2.32
N ARG A 61 21.65 -13.52 -1.47
CA ARG A 61 22.61 -13.11 -0.42
C ARG A 61 22.73 -14.02 0.80
N ASN A 62 21.88 -15.05 1.05
CA ASN A 62 21.93 -15.89 2.27
C ASN A 62 21.41 -17.33 2.10
N HIS A 63 21.94 -18.28 2.89
CA HIS A 63 21.74 -19.73 2.72
C HIS A 63 20.87 -20.47 3.77
N ASN A 64 20.31 -19.83 4.79
CA ASN A 64 19.50 -20.48 5.83
C ASN A 64 18.00 -20.24 5.66
N VAL A 65 17.20 -21.31 5.49
CA VAL A 65 15.89 -21.27 4.82
C VAL A 65 14.70 -20.81 5.70
N ALA A 66 14.70 -20.97 6.99
CA ALA A 66 13.52 -20.72 7.85
C ALA A 66 13.49 -19.33 8.52
N ASP A 67 14.58 -18.89 9.11
CA ASP A 67 14.74 -17.49 9.62
C ASP A 67 14.84 -16.49 8.47
N TYR A 68 15.18 -17.01 7.34
CA TYR A 68 15.40 -16.38 6.06
C TYR A 68 14.15 -15.78 5.41
N LEU A 69 12.99 -16.45 5.48
CA LEU A 69 11.76 -15.97 4.85
C LEU A 69 11.20 -14.73 5.57
N SER A 70 11.20 -14.72 6.88
CA SER A 70 10.66 -13.59 7.66
C SER A 70 11.55 -12.35 7.55
N GLU A 71 12.87 -12.51 7.63
CA GLU A 71 13.84 -11.42 7.49
C GLU A 71 13.82 -10.80 6.07
N ARG A 72 13.62 -11.66 5.05
CA ARG A 72 13.60 -11.22 3.65
C ARG A 72 12.32 -10.54 3.25
N VAL A 73 11.18 -11.08 3.68
CA VAL A 73 9.89 -10.41 3.49
C VAL A 73 9.91 -9.07 4.21
N GLY A 74 10.48 -8.99 5.41
CA GLY A 74 10.66 -7.75 6.14
C GLY A 74 11.51 -6.72 5.40
N LEU A 75 12.65 -7.13 4.84
CA LEU A 75 13.50 -6.26 4.01
C LEU A 75 12.77 -5.72 2.77
N LEU A 76 12.01 -6.58 2.09
CA LEU A 76 11.22 -6.19 0.93
C LEU A 76 10.12 -5.19 1.30
N CYS A 77 9.39 -5.48 2.39
CA CYS A 77 8.37 -4.59 2.90
C CYS A 77 8.97 -3.24 3.34
N SER A 78 10.20 -3.23 3.87
CA SER A 78 10.89 -1.99 4.24
C SER A 78 11.23 -1.09 3.04
N TRP A 79 11.38 -1.65 1.85
CA TRP A 79 11.54 -0.89 0.61
C TRP A 79 10.20 -0.46 -0.01
N LEU A 80 9.18 -1.30 0.08
CA LEU A 80 7.84 -1.00 -0.44
C LEU A 80 7.08 0.00 0.43
N TYR A 81 7.31 -0.02 1.74
CA TYR A 81 6.60 0.85 2.67
C TYR A 81 6.80 2.36 2.42
N PRO A 82 8.03 2.88 2.19
CA PRO A 82 8.21 4.30 1.85
C PRO A 82 7.45 4.71 0.60
N MET A 83 7.35 3.82 -0.39
CA MET A 83 6.56 4.06 -1.59
C MET A 83 5.06 4.14 -1.26
N ALA A 84 4.55 3.19 -0.46
CA ALA A 84 3.17 3.24 0.02
C ALA A 84 2.89 4.51 0.82
N ALA A 85 3.84 4.95 1.66
CA ALA A 85 3.74 6.18 2.43
C ALA A 85 3.66 7.43 1.54
N VAL A 86 4.49 7.52 0.51
CA VAL A 86 4.44 8.64 -0.47
C VAL A 86 3.10 8.66 -1.20
N LEU A 87 2.59 7.49 -1.62
CA LEU A 87 1.29 7.37 -2.27
C LEU A 87 0.15 7.76 -1.33
N ALA A 88 0.20 7.34 -0.06
CA ALA A 88 -0.80 7.72 0.96
C ALA A 88 -0.82 9.22 1.20
N VAL A 89 0.34 9.84 1.40
CA VAL A 89 0.46 11.29 1.60
C VAL A 89 0.00 12.04 0.37
N GLY A 90 0.44 11.63 -0.82
CA GLY A 90 0.02 12.24 -2.10
C GLY A 90 -1.50 12.16 -2.29
N PHE A 91 -2.11 11.03 -1.96
CA PHE A 91 -3.55 10.85 -2.03
C PHE A 91 -4.29 11.79 -1.03
N VAL A 92 -3.84 11.84 0.22
CA VAL A 92 -4.45 12.73 1.23
C VAL A 92 -4.34 14.19 0.82
N LEU A 93 -3.19 14.63 0.31
CA LEU A 93 -3.01 16.00 -0.18
C LEU A 93 -3.91 16.32 -1.37
N SER A 94 -4.00 15.40 -2.32
CA SER A 94 -4.86 15.55 -3.51
C SER A 94 -6.33 15.63 -3.13
N TRP A 95 -6.77 14.77 -2.23
CA TRP A 95 -8.14 14.79 -1.71
C TRP A 95 -8.45 16.09 -0.93
N LEU A 96 -7.52 16.57 -0.10
CA LEU A 96 -7.70 17.86 0.61
C LEU A 96 -7.83 19.05 -0.37
N ALA A 97 -7.15 18.97 -1.52
CA ALA A 97 -7.23 20.01 -2.54
C ALA A 97 -8.54 19.96 -3.36
N GLN A 98 -9.09 18.76 -3.61
CA GLN A 98 -10.28 18.57 -4.46
C GLN A 98 -11.59 18.48 -3.68
N GLY A 99 -11.54 18.25 -2.37
CA GLY A 99 -12.69 18.11 -1.51
C GLY A 99 -13.21 16.66 -1.36
N LEU A 100 -14.01 16.45 -0.33
CA LEU A 100 -14.52 15.13 0.06
C LEU A 100 -15.67 14.64 -0.83
N ALA A 101 -16.35 15.56 -1.52
CA ALA A 101 -17.56 15.26 -2.26
C ALA A 101 -17.34 14.28 -3.42
N THR A 102 -16.26 14.46 -4.17
CA THR A 102 -15.86 13.57 -5.27
C THR A 102 -15.60 12.16 -4.77
N LEU A 103 -14.89 12.03 -3.66
CA LEU A 103 -14.56 10.74 -3.05
C LEU A 103 -15.81 9.98 -2.58
N LEU A 104 -16.76 10.67 -1.96
CA LEU A 104 -17.99 10.07 -1.42
C LEU A 104 -19.01 9.73 -2.50
N ALA A 105 -18.97 10.40 -3.66
CA ALA A 105 -19.83 10.13 -4.80
C ALA A 105 -19.54 8.74 -5.41
N THR A 106 -18.32 8.26 -5.30
CA THR A 106 -17.91 6.95 -5.82
C THR A 106 -18.32 5.84 -4.85
N GLY A 107 -19.12 4.90 -5.33
CA GLY A 107 -19.66 3.82 -4.50
C GLY A 107 -18.65 2.87 -3.85
N HIS A 108 -17.39 2.93 -4.19
CA HIS A 108 -16.35 1.96 -3.82
C HIS A 108 -15.23 2.56 -2.94
N ALA A 109 -15.32 3.86 -2.61
CA ALA A 109 -14.28 4.58 -1.87
C ALA A 109 -13.90 3.89 -0.56
N ALA A 110 -14.89 3.51 0.26
CA ALA A 110 -14.63 2.86 1.55
C ALA A 110 -13.79 1.58 1.41
N ASN A 111 -14.15 0.72 0.46
CA ASN A 111 -13.44 -0.54 0.25
C ASN A 111 -11.98 -0.33 -0.21
N LEU A 112 -11.76 0.60 -1.13
CA LEU A 112 -10.41 0.91 -1.64
C LEU A 112 -9.53 1.55 -0.57
N LEU A 113 -10.09 2.49 0.22
CA LEU A 113 -9.39 3.11 1.34
C LEU A 113 -8.99 2.07 2.40
N LEU A 114 -9.92 1.19 2.78
CA LEU A 114 -9.65 0.12 3.74
C LEU A 114 -8.60 -0.86 3.21
N TRP A 115 -8.73 -1.27 1.96
CA TRP A 115 -7.77 -2.18 1.33
C TRP A 115 -6.35 -1.59 1.31
N PHE A 116 -6.21 -0.35 0.87
CA PHE A 116 -4.92 0.33 0.84
C PHE A 116 -4.34 0.55 2.24
N SER A 117 -5.17 0.94 3.21
CA SER A 117 -4.75 1.12 4.61
C SER A 117 -4.30 -0.21 5.22
N THR A 118 -5.03 -1.30 4.97
CA THR A 118 -4.67 -2.65 5.42
C THR A 118 -3.34 -3.09 4.82
N LEU A 119 -3.17 -2.90 3.51
CA LEU A 119 -1.92 -3.23 2.81
C LEU A 119 -0.74 -2.41 3.35
N SER A 120 -0.94 -1.11 3.56
CA SER A 120 0.10 -0.21 4.09
C SER A 120 0.51 -0.58 5.52
N LEU A 121 -0.46 -0.91 6.39
CA LEU A 121 -0.17 -1.38 7.75
C LEU A 121 0.51 -2.75 7.77
N LEU A 122 0.13 -3.65 6.87
CA LEU A 122 0.80 -4.94 6.72
C LEU A 122 2.26 -4.74 6.30
N LEU A 123 2.52 -3.87 5.32
CA LEU A 123 3.88 -3.51 4.90
C LEU A 123 4.68 -2.89 6.05
N LEU A 124 4.08 -1.98 6.82
CA LEU A 124 4.71 -1.36 7.99
C LEU A 124 5.06 -2.41 9.03
N ASN A 125 4.11 -3.28 9.38
CA ASN A 125 4.30 -4.30 10.42
C ASN A 125 5.41 -5.29 10.01
N MET A 126 5.40 -5.76 8.78
CA MET A 126 6.45 -6.62 8.24
C MET A 126 7.81 -5.90 8.19
N ALA A 127 7.84 -4.63 7.81
CA ALA A 127 9.05 -3.83 7.79
C ALA A 127 9.65 -3.63 9.19
N THR A 128 8.81 -3.49 10.23
CA THR A 128 9.26 -3.32 11.62
C THR A 128 9.74 -4.62 12.24
N GLN A 129 9.12 -5.76 11.94
CA GLN A 129 9.53 -7.08 12.43
C GLN A 129 10.86 -7.54 11.87
N GLY A 130 11.19 -7.18 10.62
CA GLY A 130 12.48 -7.49 9.98
C GLY A 130 13.69 -6.74 10.54
N GLY A 131 13.51 -5.96 11.62
CA GLY A 131 14.58 -5.17 12.23
C GLY A 131 15.11 -4.13 11.23
N LEU A 132 14.46 -3.01 11.12
CA LEU A 132 14.77 -1.89 10.21
C LEU A 132 16.27 -1.47 10.20
N PRO A 133 17.21 -2.17 9.54
CA PRO A 133 18.56 -1.65 9.41
C PRO A 133 18.61 -0.47 8.44
N THR A 134 17.72 -0.44 7.46
CA THR A 134 17.68 0.58 6.40
C THR A 134 16.99 1.88 6.83
N VAL A 135 15.95 1.81 7.66
CA VAL A 135 15.33 3.03 8.23
C VAL A 135 16.18 3.65 9.32
N ARG A 136 17.10 2.88 9.93
CA ARG A 136 18.00 3.39 10.96
C ARG A 136 19.10 4.31 10.40
N SER A 137 19.42 4.19 9.12
CA SER A 137 20.54 4.91 8.51
C SER A 137 20.16 6.22 7.81
N ALA A 138 18.90 6.44 7.42
CA ALA A 138 18.50 7.64 6.71
C ALA A 138 17.38 8.40 7.46
N PHE A 139 17.72 9.58 7.98
CA PHE A 139 16.80 10.47 8.69
C PHE A 139 15.51 10.77 7.90
N TRP A 140 15.62 11.00 6.60
CA TRP A 140 14.48 11.30 5.73
C TRP A 140 13.51 10.09 5.58
N LEU A 141 14.01 8.85 5.61
CA LEU A 141 13.17 7.65 5.53
C LEU A 141 12.24 7.51 6.75
N ARG A 142 12.74 7.92 7.93
CA ARG A 142 11.94 7.94 9.17
C ARG A 142 10.80 8.95 9.06
N TRP A 143 11.05 10.12 8.47
CA TRP A 143 10.02 11.12 8.26
C TRP A 143 8.98 10.67 7.25
N VAL A 144 9.41 10.06 6.14
CA VAL A 144 8.47 9.47 5.16
C VAL A 144 7.60 8.41 5.82
N ALA A 145 8.19 7.53 6.63
CA ALA A 145 7.44 6.51 7.35
C ALA A 145 6.43 7.11 8.34
N LEU A 146 6.84 8.12 9.12
CA LEU A 146 5.95 8.82 10.06
C LEU A 146 4.81 9.53 9.33
N LEU A 147 5.10 10.26 8.27
CA LEU A 147 4.09 10.95 7.46
C LEU A 147 3.12 9.96 6.81
N GLY A 148 3.64 8.83 6.32
CA GLY A 148 2.81 7.75 5.78
C GLY A 148 1.85 7.18 6.82
N THR A 149 2.34 6.87 8.02
CA THR A 149 1.49 6.39 9.12
C THR A 149 0.47 7.43 9.53
N LEU A 150 0.87 8.71 9.59
CA LEU A 150 -0.05 9.81 9.92
C LEU A 150 -1.13 9.99 8.84
N ALA A 151 -0.80 9.76 7.57
CA ALA A 151 -1.76 9.84 6.46
C ALA A 151 -2.80 8.70 6.49
N LEU A 152 -2.49 7.55 7.09
CA LEU A 152 -3.46 6.46 7.23
C LEU A 152 -4.62 6.85 8.17
N VAL A 153 -4.39 7.68 9.18
CA VAL A 153 -5.43 8.10 10.11
C VAL A 153 -6.60 8.81 9.41
N PRO A 154 -6.39 9.89 8.63
CA PRO A 154 -7.50 10.51 7.91
C PRO A 154 -8.12 9.57 6.86
N MET A 155 -7.34 8.67 6.24
CA MET A 155 -7.88 7.70 5.30
C MET A 155 -8.85 6.71 5.96
N THR A 156 -8.50 6.18 7.13
CA THR A 156 -9.37 5.25 7.88
C THR A 156 -10.60 5.96 8.44
N LEU A 157 -10.48 7.21 8.89
CA LEU A 157 -11.61 8.01 9.33
C LEU A 157 -12.61 8.30 8.19
N VAL A 158 -12.11 8.64 7.01
CA VAL A 158 -12.96 8.85 5.83
C VAL A 158 -13.60 7.53 5.38
N ALA A 159 -12.86 6.42 5.43
CA ALA A 159 -13.41 5.09 5.14
C ALA A 159 -14.55 4.73 6.11
N ALA A 160 -14.38 5.01 7.42
CA ALA A 160 -15.41 4.83 8.43
C ALA A 160 -16.66 5.68 8.14
N TYR A 161 -16.47 6.95 7.82
CA TYR A 161 -17.55 7.86 7.46
C TYR A 161 -18.30 7.40 6.21
N ALA A 162 -17.57 7.07 5.13
CA ALA A 162 -18.17 6.56 3.90
C ALA A 162 -18.92 5.24 4.10
N LEU A 163 -18.42 4.38 4.97
CA LEU A 163 -19.08 3.14 5.33
C LEU A 163 -20.36 3.40 6.14
N GLY A 164 -20.32 4.33 7.11
CA GLY A 164 -21.48 4.74 7.90
C GLY A 164 -22.63 5.25 7.02
N LEU A 165 -22.33 6.16 6.09
CA LEU A 165 -23.31 6.66 5.11
C LEU A 165 -23.95 5.51 4.29
N ARG A 166 -23.16 4.52 3.92
CA ARG A 166 -23.65 3.37 3.16
C ARG A 166 -24.52 2.43 3.97
N ILE A 167 -24.20 2.25 5.25
CA ILE A 167 -25.01 1.45 6.16
C ILE A 167 -26.37 2.14 6.38
N GLU A 168 -26.38 3.45 6.51
CA GLU A 168 -27.60 4.24 6.67
C GLU A 168 -28.50 4.19 5.43
N GLN A 169 -27.90 4.28 4.22
CA GLN A 169 -28.65 4.29 2.96
C GLN A 169 -29.20 2.92 2.54
N TYR A 170 -28.45 1.86 2.77
CA TYR A 170 -28.71 0.53 2.18
C TYR A 170 -28.81 -0.60 3.21
N GLY A 171 -28.73 -0.29 4.51
CA GLY A 171 -28.76 -1.26 5.59
C GLY A 171 -27.47 -2.05 5.79
N LEU A 172 -27.49 -2.93 6.79
CA LEU A 172 -26.36 -3.81 7.15
C LEU A 172 -26.30 -5.03 6.23
N THR A 173 -25.19 -5.21 5.53
CA THR A 173 -24.88 -6.44 4.81
C THR A 173 -23.65 -7.11 5.42
N PRO A 174 -23.47 -8.47 5.26
CA PRO A 174 -22.30 -9.17 5.80
C PRO A 174 -20.98 -8.55 5.36
N ALA A 175 -20.87 -8.10 4.11
CA ALA A 175 -19.68 -7.43 3.59
C ALA A 175 -19.38 -6.10 4.31
N ARG A 176 -20.41 -5.33 4.67
CA ARG A 176 -20.26 -4.06 5.41
C ARG A 176 -19.89 -4.29 6.87
N ILE A 177 -20.40 -5.35 7.48
CA ILE A 177 -20.01 -5.75 8.84
C ILE A 177 -18.52 -6.10 8.87
N TRP A 178 -18.03 -6.86 7.89
CA TRP A 178 -16.62 -7.16 7.76
C TRP A 178 -15.77 -5.90 7.53
N ALA A 179 -16.21 -5.00 6.67
CA ALA A 179 -15.54 -3.73 6.43
C ALA A 179 -15.49 -2.84 7.69
N ALA A 180 -16.57 -2.81 8.48
CA ALA A 180 -16.61 -2.11 9.76
C ALA A 180 -15.65 -2.71 10.78
N PHE A 181 -15.58 -4.04 10.86
CA PHE A 181 -14.64 -4.75 11.72
C PHE A 181 -13.18 -4.46 11.33
N VAL A 182 -12.85 -4.53 10.05
CA VAL A 182 -11.51 -4.19 9.56
C VAL A 182 -11.18 -2.74 9.88
N ASN A 183 -12.11 -1.81 9.66
CA ASN A 183 -11.91 -0.40 9.99
C ASN A 183 -11.64 -0.18 11.49
N LEU A 184 -12.38 -0.88 12.36
CA LEU A 184 -12.19 -0.80 13.82
C LEU A 184 -10.79 -1.28 14.25
N VAL A 185 -10.23 -2.26 13.55
CA VAL A 185 -8.88 -2.77 13.83
C VAL A 185 -7.80 -1.81 13.32
N LEU A 186 -8.11 -1.01 12.29
CA LEU A 186 -7.16 -0.09 11.65
C LEU A 186 -7.07 1.29 12.36
N VAL A 187 -8.09 1.69 13.11
CA VAL A 187 -8.15 2.94 13.88
C VAL A 187 -7.54 2.76 15.26
#